data_913bf261e5ea365c5a8744262b558b24
#
_entry.id   913bf261e5ea365c5a8744262b558b24
#
_cell.length_a   1.000
_cell.length_b   1.000
_cell.length_c   1.000
_cell.angle_alpha   90.00
_cell.angle_beta   90.00
_cell.angle_gamma   90.00
#
_symmetry.space_group_name_H-M   'P 1'
#
loop_
_entity.id
_entity.type
_entity.pdbx_description
1 polymer ?
#
loop_
_entity_poly.entity_id
_entity_poly.type
_entity_poly.pdbx_seq_one_letter_code
_entity_poly.pdbx_strand_id
1 'polypeptide(L)'
;MKRSFLLIFLITAIGLIYIGRLFQLQIIRGKNQNPTQSSAVKIEYDYPERGHIYDRNNKLLVANQLSYDVMIVPKDVEPLDTLEFCSLLKIDKESFKKRFKSAVRYARWLPSKFLKQLAKEDFAYLQEKLPKYKGFYIQKRIIRNYPVKSAANIVGFIAEVNEKKAKTSDYYEQGELIGKLGIEKQYEATLRGIKGKKHFKRNNLNKITGSYKNGKYDTLAVTGKDLTLTIDSDLQQYGELLMTGKRGGIVAIEPKTGEILALITAPSYDPNLLVGRKRSPNSVKLFNDTINMPTFDRGLQAMYPPGSPFKILNGLIGLQEGVVDEKFGVYCHHGYKYGLRKNEFMGCHCGITGRPIRLKTAIAKSCNSYFATTYKKIIDKTGNPKEGMDNWNKHVESFGLGNYLGYDLPAGRKGTIPDSEFYNKWYKNRWRSTYTISNSIGQGEILTTPMQLANMTAAIANKGYFHTPHIVKKIDNKKITDSIYTTRRNTTINPEHFPIAIEAMLEVFTNGTARSSQIKGIEICGKTGTSENKIKIINGEKVQANDHSIFIAFAPKDDPKIAIAIFVENGGYGSTIAAPITSLLIEKYLNKTISRKHIEDRMINLSLQKEYEKLIKKKDTLASGTK
;
A
#
# COMPACT_ATOMS: atom_id res chain seq x y z
N MET A 1 81.60 -13.71 1.68
CA MET A 1 80.77 -14.06 0.52
C MET A 1 81.01 -13.05 -0.60
N LYS A 2 81.39 -13.47 -1.80
CA LYS A 2 81.64 -12.54 -2.92
C LYS A 2 80.33 -11.83 -3.35
N ARG A 3 80.37 -10.51 -3.53
CA ARG A 3 79.21 -9.67 -3.94
C ARG A 3 78.42 -10.25 -5.17
N SER A 4 79.11 -10.99 -6.04
CA SER A 4 78.51 -11.67 -7.17
C SER A 4 77.53 -12.80 -6.76
N PHE A 5 77.78 -13.53 -5.68
CA PHE A 5 76.90 -14.59 -5.17
C PHE A 5 75.57 -14.00 -4.63
N LEU A 6 75.67 -12.85 -3.98
CA LEU A 6 74.47 -12.15 -3.46
C LEU A 6 73.59 -11.60 -4.58
N LEU A 7 74.22 -11.11 -5.65
CA LEU A 7 73.49 -10.65 -6.84
C LEU A 7 72.81 -11.76 -7.60
N ILE A 8 73.50 -12.89 -7.78
CA ILE A 8 72.93 -14.09 -8.44
C ILE A 8 71.75 -14.64 -7.62
N PHE A 9 71.89 -14.71 -6.30
CA PHE A 9 70.79 -15.14 -5.40
C PHE A 9 69.58 -14.22 -5.51
N LEU A 10 69.79 -12.89 -5.53
CA LEU A 10 68.71 -11.90 -5.61
C LEU A 10 67.97 -12.00 -6.96
N ILE A 11 68.71 -12.15 -8.06
CA ILE A 11 68.12 -12.28 -9.40
C ILE A 11 67.31 -13.61 -9.51
N THR A 12 67.84 -14.69 -8.95
CA THR A 12 67.14 -15.99 -8.95
C THR A 12 65.90 -15.97 -8.09
N ALA A 13 65.96 -15.33 -6.93
CA ALA A 13 64.80 -15.18 -6.05
C ALA A 13 63.69 -14.33 -6.71
N ILE A 14 64.04 -13.21 -7.35
CA ILE A 14 63.09 -12.40 -8.13
C ILE A 14 62.48 -13.24 -9.29
N GLY A 15 63.31 -14.00 -10.01
CA GLY A 15 62.84 -14.89 -11.08
C GLY A 15 61.83 -15.92 -10.58
N LEU A 16 62.10 -16.56 -9.44
CA LEU A 16 61.19 -17.53 -8.84
C LEU A 16 59.88 -16.89 -8.37
N ILE A 17 59.91 -15.67 -7.81
CA ILE A 17 58.71 -14.92 -7.45
C ILE A 17 57.87 -14.61 -8.70
N TYR A 18 58.49 -14.16 -9.79
CA TYR A 18 57.80 -13.93 -11.06
C TYR A 18 57.18 -15.20 -11.64
N ILE A 19 57.91 -16.31 -11.65
CA ILE A 19 57.40 -17.62 -12.10
C ILE A 19 56.23 -18.08 -11.24
N GLY A 20 56.34 -17.98 -9.89
CA GLY A 20 55.27 -18.28 -8.97
C GLY A 20 54.03 -17.40 -9.20
N ARG A 21 54.26 -16.12 -9.49
CA ARG A 21 53.15 -15.18 -9.79
C ARG A 21 52.49 -15.48 -11.14
N LEU A 22 53.28 -15.82 -12.17
CA LEU A 22 52.76 -16.25 -13.45
C LEU A 22 51.97 -17.56 -13.34
N PHE A 23 52.47 -18.54 -12.59
CA PHE A 23 51.76 -19.78 -12.31
C PHE A 23 50.40 -19.51 -11.59
N GLN A 24 50.42 -18.65 -10.59
CA GLN A 24 49.22 -18.25 -9.88
C GLN A 24 48.21 -17.58 -10.82
N LEU A 25 48.66 -16.68 -11.70
CA LEU A 25 47.78 -15.93 -12.61
C LEU A 25 47.26 -16.81 -13.76
N GLN A 26 48.09 -17.69 -14.31
CA GLN A 26 47.74 -18.49 -15.50
C GLN A 26 47.01 -19.79 -15.14
N ILE A 27 47.42 -20.47 -14.08
CA ILE A 27 46.88 -21.78 -13.72
C ILE A 27 45.82 -21.70 -12.63
N ILE A 28 46.11 -21.05 -11.50
CA ILE A 28 45.18 -21.03 -10.38
C ILE A 28 44.03 -20.06 -10.65
N ARG A 29 44.33 -18.82 -11.06
CA ARG A 29 43.29 -17.84 -11.42
C ARG A 29 42.66 -18.10 -12.78
N GLY A 30 43.40 -18.63 -13.73
CA GLY A 30 42.88 -18.97 -15.05
C GLY A 30 41.83 -20.08 -15.03
N LYS A 31 41.97 -21.08 -14.15
CA LYS A 31 40.95 -22.11 -13.95
C LYS A 31 39.68 -21.61 -13.25
N ASN A 32 39.79 -20.57 -12.42
CA ASN A 32 38.67 -20.00 -11.67
C ASN A 32 38.04 -18.75 -12.33
N GLN A 33 38.56 -18.24 -13.43
CA GLN A 33 37.88 -17.22 -14.19
C GLN A 33 36.76 -17.89 -15.00
N ASN A 34 35.50 -17.55 -14.64
CA ASN A 34 34.38 -17.84 -15.52
C ASN A 34 34.76 -17.36 -16.93
N PRO A 35 34.79 -18.25 -17.92
CA PRO A 35 35.23 -17.89 -19.29
C PRO A 35 34.38 -16.77 -19.92
N THR A 36 33.27 -16.42 -19.28
CA THR A 36 32.37 -15.33 -19.65
C THR A 36 32.82 -13.95 -19.16
N GLN A 37 33.84 -13.85 -18.27
CA GLN A 37 34.34 -12.55 -17.74
C GLN A 37 35.54 -11.99 -18.55
N SER A 38 35.97 -12.66 -19.63
CA SER A 38 37.03 -12.11 -20.45
C SER A 38 36.53 -10.88 -21.22
N SER A 39 37.37 -9.85 -21.36
CA SER A 39 37.06 -8.62 -22.13
C SER A 39 36.71 -8.88 -23.61
N ALA A 40 36.99 -10.07 -24.12
CA ALA A 40 36.69 -10.53 -25.48
C ALA A 40 35.24 -11.04 -25.65
N VAL A 41 34.49 -11.22 -24.58
CA VAL A 41 33.10 -11.69 -24.62
C VAL A 41 32.13 -10.55 -24.25
N LYS A 42 31.16 -10.32 -25.12
CA LYS A 42 30.01 -9.43 -24.84
C LYS A 42 28.81 -10.27 -24.45
N ILE A 43 28.21 -9.99 -23.33
CA ILE A 43 26.91 -10.56 -22.93
C ILE A 43 25.82 -9.63 -23.42
N GLU A 44 24.84 -10.16 -24.11
CA GLU A 44 23.61 -9.49 -24.50
C GLU A 44 22.44 -10.17 -23.79
N TYR A 45 21.63 -9.38 -23.07
CA TYR A 45 20.48 -9.90 -22.34
C TYR A 45 19.24 -9.94 -23.22
N ASP A 46 18.55 -11.07 -23.18
CA ASP A 46 17.21 -11.23 -23.73
C ASP A 46 16.21 -11.03 -22.59
N TYR A 47 15.40 -9.98 -22.70
CA TYR A 47 14.49 -9.59 -21.63
C TYR A 47 13.16 -10.32 -21.79
N PRO A 48 12.74 -11.11 -20.77
CA PRO A 48 11.47 -11.81 -20.81
C PRO A 48 10.29 -10.84 -20.70
N GLU A 49 9.14 -11.28 -21.14
CA GLU A 49 7.88 -10.61 -20.83
C GLU A 49 7.58 -10.75 -19.32
N ARG A 50 7.07 -9.66 -18.74
CA ARG A 50 6.59 -9.69 -17.34
C ARG A 50 5.24 -10.38 -17.29
N GLY A 51 4.97 -11.14 -16.21
CA GLY A 51 3.66 -11.72 -15.95
C GLY A 51 2.54 -10.67 -15.94
N HIS A 52 1.36 -11.05 -16.37
CA HIS A 52 0.15 -10.22 -16.31
C HIS A 52 -0.43 -10.23 -14.90
N ILE A 53 -1.28 -9.25 -14.59
CA ILE A 53 -1.99 -9.18 -13.31
C ILE A 53 -3.50 -9.12 -13.60
N TYR A 54 -4.24 -10.04 -13.03
CA TYR A 54 -5.68 -10.18 -13.16
C TYR A 54 -6.37 -9.94 -11.82
N ASP A 55 -7.63 -9.53 -11.85
CA ASP A 55 -8.49 -9.51 -10.66
C ASP A 55 -9.03 -10.93 -10.33
N ARG A 56 -9.83 -11.04 -9.27
CA ARG A 56 -10.41 -12.33 -8.82
C ARG A 56 -11.34 -12.97 -9.85
N ASN A 57 -11.89 -12.18 -10.77
CA ASN A 57 -12.83 -12.58 -11.82
C ASN A 57 -12.13 -12.77 -13.18
N ASN A 58 -10.78 -12.83 -13.20
CA ASN A 58 -9.92 -12.92 -14.39
C ASN A 58 -10.00 -11.69 -15.32
N LYS A 59 -10.43 -10.53 -14.82
CA LYS A 59 -10.36 -9.27 -15.56
C LYS A 59 -8.92 -8.74 -15.53
N LEU A 60 -8.38 -8.39 -16.68
CA LEU A 60 -7.01 -7.93 -16.83
C LEU A 60 -6.80 -6.54 -16.21
N LEU A 61 -5.95 -6.44 -15.20
CA LEU A 61 -5.60 -5.19 -14.51
C LEU A 61 -4.32 -4.58 -15.04
N VAL A 62 -3.31 -5.42 -15.32
CA VAL A 62 -2.00 -4.98 -15.81
C VAL A 62 -1.56 -5.89 -16.94
N ALA A 63 -1.33 -5.29 -18.10
CA ALA A 63 -0.88 -5.95 -19.32
C ALA A 63 0.52 -5.47 -19.73
N ASN A 64 1.11 -6.20 -20.67
CA ASN A 64 2.29 -5.76 -21.39
C ASN A 64 1.88 -5.01 -22.66
N GLN A 65 2.58 -3.93 -22.95
CA GLN A 65 2.39 -3.16 -24.18
C GLN A 65 3.75 -2.91 -24.85
N LEU A 66 3.81 -3.10 -26.14
CA LEU A 66 4.97 -2.73 -26.93
C LEU A 66 5.12 -1.21 -26.96
N SER A 67 6.32 -0.76 -26.75
CA SER A 67 6.78 0.62 -26.90
C SER A 67 8.10 0.62 -27.65
N TYR A 68 8.53 1.76 -28.13
CA TYR A 68 9.69 1.90 -28.98
C TYR A 68 10.59 3.00 -28.45
N ASP A 69 11.88 2.70 -28.29
CA ASP A 69 12.89 3.69 -27.93
C ASP A 69 13.66 4.05 -29.22
N VAL A 70 13.89 5.34 -29.48
CA VAL A 70 14.85 5.79 -30.50
C VAL A 70 16.23 5.74 -29.87
N MET A 71 17.08 4.93 -30.41
CA MET A 71 18.47 4.78 -30.02
C MET A 71 19.37 5.65 -30.91
N ILE A 72 20.52 6.04 -30.37
CA ILE A 72 21.57 6.77 -31.11
C ILE A 72 22.91 6.14 -30.86
N VAL A 73 23.73 6.02 -31.92
CA VAL A 73 25.17 5.79 -31.85
C VAL A 73 25.85 7.07 -32.35
N PRO A 74 26.34 7.93 -31.44
CA PRO A 74 26.78 9.29 -31.81
C PRO A 74 27.84 9.34 -32.91
N LYS A 75 28.73 8.33 -32.99
CA LYS A 75 29.79 8.24 -33.99
C LYS A 75 29.24 8.02 -35.41
N ASP A 76 28.10 7.34 -35.52
CA ASP A 76 27.53 6.95 -36.80
C ASP A 76 26.53 7.99 -37.34
N VAL A 77 26.34 9.10 -36.61
CA VAL A 77 25.44 10.18 -37.03
C VAL A 77 26.10 11.01 -38.11
N GLU A 78 25.50 11.01 -39.29
CA GLU A 78 25.86 11.87 -40.42
C GLU A 78 25.16 13.25 -40.31
N PRO A 79 25.66 14.30 -41.02
CA PRO A 79 24.98 15.58 -41.08
C PRO A 79 23.51 15.42 -41.46
N LEU A 80 22.62 16.01 -40.70
CA LEU A 80 21.16 15.89 -40.90
C LEU A 80 20.46 17.23 -40.75
N ASP A 81 19.33 17.38 -41.41
CA ASP A 81 18.41 18.49 -41.12
C ASP A 81 17.80 18.31 -39.75
N THR A 82 18.34 19.09 -38.80
CA THR A 82 17.93 19.03 -37.39
C THR A 82 16.48 19.49 -37.21
N LEU A 83 15.96 20.41 -38.05
CA LEU A 83 14.58 20.91 -37.93
C LEU A 83 13.60 19.84 -38.40
N GLU A 84 13.85 19.23 -39.58
CA GLU A 84 13.06 18.11 -40.07
C GLU A 84 13.03 16.96 -39.09
N PHE A 85 14.20 16.59 -38.56
CA PHE A 85 14.31 15.49 -37.59
C PHE A 85 13.63 15.79 -36.26
N CYS A 86 13.73 17.03 -35.76
CA CYS A 86 13.04 17.45 -34.55
C CYS A 86 11.51 17.43 -34.73
N SER A 87 11.01 17.87 -35.88
CA SER A 87 9.59 17.78 -36.23
C SER A 87 9.10 16.32 -36.27
N LEU A 88 9.90 15.44 -36.90
CA LEU A 88 9.61 14.01 -36.98
C LEU A 88 9.51 13.37 -35.59
N LEU A 89 10.38 13.74 -34.65
CA LEU A 89 10.39 13.22 -33.27
C LEU A 89 9.45 13.99 -32.32
N LYS A 90 8.81 15.07 -32.79
CA LYS A 90 7.98 15.97 -31.95
C LYS A 90 8.75 16.51 -30.74
N ILE A 91 10.00 16.99 -30.96
CA ILE A 91 10.85 17.62 -29.96
C ILE A 91 11.38 18.96 -30.47
N ASP A 92 11.75 19.85 -29.55
CA ASP A 92 12.41 21.11 -29.90
C ASP A 92 13.92 20.93 -30.13
N LYS A 93 14.54 21.90 -30.80
CA LYS A 93 15.95 21.90 -31.16
C LYS A 93 16.88 21.88 -29.91
N GLU A 94 16.45 22.50 -28.82
CA GLU A 94 17.23 22.51 -27.59
C GLU A 94 17.21 21.12 -26.92
N SER A 95 16.05 20.47 -26.87
CA SER A 95 15.92 19.08 -26.43
C SER A 95 16.78 18.14 -27.27
N PHE A 96 16.83 18.33 -28.58
CA PHE A 96 17.72 17.56 -29.45
C PHE A 96 19.19 17.75 -29.04
N LYS A 97 19.68 18.99 -28.96
CA LYS A 97 21.06 19.30 -28.57
C LYS A 97 21.41 18.73 -27.21
N LYS A 98 20.53 18.89 -26.23
CA LYS A 98 20.74 18.34 -24.87
C LYS A 98 20.88 16.82 -24.87
N ARG A 99 19.99 16.12 -25.61
CA ARG A 99 20.01 14.66 -25.73
C ARG A 99 21.22 14.16 -26.47
N PHE A 100 21.59 14.81 -27.58
CA PHE A 100 22.79 14.48 -28.34
C PHE A 100 24.05 14.65 -27.51
N LYS A 101 24.20 15.79 -26.81
CA LYS A 101 25.32 16.05 -25.91
C LYS A 101 25.38 15.02 -24.76
N SER A 102 24.24 14.62 -24.24
CA SER A 102 24.16 13.55 -23.23
C SER A 102 24.62 12.21 -23.77
N ALA A 103 24.20 11.83 -24.99
CA ALA A 103 24.62 10.60 -25.65
C ALA A 103 26.13 10.56 -25.91
N VAL A 104 26.70 11.67 -26.43
CA VAL A 104 28.15 11.81 -26.66
C VAL A 104 28.94 11.72 -25.34
N ARG A 105 28.42 12.31 -24.25
CA ARG A 105 29.05 12.23 -22.92
C ARG A 105 29.02 10.81 -22.35
N TYR A 106 27.95 10.08 -22.59
CA TYR A 106 27.83 8.69 -22.14
C TYR A 106 28.83 7.79 -22.87
N ALA A 107 28.77 7.72 -24.19
CA ALA A 107 29.73 7.03 -25.03
C ALA A 107 29.54 7.40 -26.50
N ARG A 108 30.65 7.68 -27.24
CA ARG A 108 30.56 8.02 -28.67
C ARG A 108 30.24 6.79 -29.57
N TRP A 109 30.66 5.62 -29.15
CA TRP A 109 30.60 4.38 -29.96
C TRP A 109 29.54 3.38 -29.49
N LEU A 110 28.93 3.61 -28.33
CA LEU A 110 27.91 2.70 -27.79
C LEU A 110 26.52 3.27 -28.02
N PRO A 111 25.54 2.40 -28.30
CA PRO A 111 24.14 2.79 -28.36
C PRO A 111 23.68 3.43 -27.06
N SER A 112 22.99 4.54 -27.17
CA SER A 112 22.30 5.16 -26.04
C SER A 112 20.88 5.57 -26.40
N LYS A 113 20.02 5.69 -25.37
CA LYS A 113 18.61 6.06 -25.57
C LYS A 113 18.49 7.54 -25.88
N PHE A 114 18.11 7.89 -27.12
CA PHE A 114 17.88 9.27 -27.56
C PHE A 114 16.48 9.76 -27.19
N LEU A 115 15.45 8.96 -27.51
CA LEU A 115 14.07 9.25 -27.17
C LEU A 115 13.39 7.98 -26.65
N LYS A 116 12.75 8.05 -25.49
CA LYS A 116 12.17 6.89 -24.83
C LYS A 116 10.67 6.82 -25.04
N GLN A 117 10.14 5.60 -25.10
CA GLN A 117 8.73 5.26 -24.98
C GLN A 117 7.83 5.99 -25.99
N LEU A 118 8.11 5.79 -27.27
CA LEU A 118 7.23 6.23 -28.34
C LEU A 118 5.92 5.43 -28.32
N ALA A 119 4.81 6.11 -28.56
CA ALA A 119 3.53 5.48 -28.80
C ALA A 119 3.55 4.68 -30.12
N LYS A 120 2.63 3.73 -30.26
CA LYS A 120 2.54 2.88 -31.47
C LYS A 120 2.26 3.72 -32.74
N GLU A 121 1.45 4.75 -32.62
CA GLU A 121 1.10 5.66 -33.70
C GLU A 121 2.31 6.48 -34.17
N ASP A 122 3.09 7.01 -33.24
CA ASP A 122 4.33 7.74 -33.53
C ASP A 122 5.39 6.82 -34.16
N PHE A 123 5.42 5.54 -33.74
CA PHE A 123 6.36 4.56 -34.28
C PHE A 123 6.09 4.24 -35.75
N ALA A 124 4.83 4.00 -36.14
CA ALA A 124 4.49 3.63 -37.52
C ALA A 124 4.99 4.70 -38.52
N TYR A 125 4.77 5.97 -38.20
CA TYR A 125 5.25 7.09 -39.02
C TYR A 125 6.79 7.22 -39.03
N LEU A 126 7.42 6.95 -37.88
CA LEU A 126 8.86 7.09 -37.71
C LEU A 126 9.64 5.95 -38.40
N GLN A 127 9.10 4.73 -38.38
CA GLN A 127 9.75 3.54 -38.94
C GLN A 127 10.08 3.69 -40.42
N GLU A 128 9.21 4.34 -41.18
CA GLU A 128 9.39 4.57 -42.60
C GLU A 128 10.47 5.62 -42.90
N LYS A 129 10.57 6.66 -42.08
CA LYS A 129 11.47 7.81 -42.33
C LYS A 129 12.82 7.70 -41.63
N LEU A 130 12.93 6.92 -40.54
CA LEU A 130 14.14 6.84 -39.74
C LEU A 130 15.36 6.31 -40.48
N PRO A 131 15.27 5.37 -41.45
CA PRO A 131 16.43 4.91 -42.23
C PRO A 131 17.21 6.02 -42.95
N LYS A 132 16.56 7.18 -43.23
CA LYS A 132 17.21 8.38 -43.79
C LYS A 132 18.26 8.97 -42.83
N TYR A 133 18.13 8.73 -41.51
CA TYR A 133 18.96 9.35 -40.48
C TYR A 133 19.94 8.33 -39.89
N LYS A 134 21.09 8.18 -40.51
CA LYS A 134 22.14 7.26 -40.05
C LYS A 134 22.55 7.54 -38.61
N GLY A 135 22.91 6.50 -37.87
CA GLY A 135 23.22 6.58 -36.45
C GLY A 135 22.03 6.55 -35.53
N PHE A 136 20.78 6.61 -36.06
CA PHE A 136 19.56 6.44 -35.29
C PHE A 136 18.85 5.15 -35.70
N TYR A 137 18.29 4.42 -34.72
CA TYR A 137 17.53 3.21 -34.97
C TYR A 137 16.50 3.00 -33.84
N ILE A 138 15.53 2.11 -34.07
CA ILE A 138 14.47 1.81 -33.13
C ILE A 138 14.79 0.52 -32.39
N GLN A 139 14.61 0.57 -31.08
CA GLN A 139 14.65 -0.61 -30.22
C GLN A 139 13.27 -0.85 -29.63
N LYS A 140 12.72 -2.04 -29.78
CA LYS A 140 11.49 -2.48 -29.13
C LYS A 140 11.71 -2.59 -27.63
N ARG A 141 10.69 -2.17 -26.86
CA ARG A 141 10.68 -2.26 -25.40
C ARG A 141 9.29 -2.65 -24.92
N ILE A 142 9.21 -3.47 -23.90
CA ILE A 142 7.95 -3.81 -23.24
C ILE A 142 7.76 -2.84 -22.06
N ILE A 143 6.61 -2.20 -22.01
CA ILE A 143 6.15 -1.36 -20.90
C ILE A 143 4.84 -1.92 -20.35
N ARG A 144 4.38 -1.39 -19.21
CA ARG A 144 3.06 -1.73 -18.67
C ARG A 144 1.95 -0.91 -19.30
N ASN A 145 0.78 -1.49 -19.34
CA ASN A 145 -0.48 -0.86 -19.66
C ASN A 145 -1.51 -1.26 -18.59
N TYR A 146 -2.32 -0.31 -18.16
CA TYR A 146 -3.34 -0.51 -17.13
C TYR A 146 -4.72 -0.30 -17.75
N PRO A 147 -5.38 -1.37 -18.27
CA PRO A 147 -6.70 -1.27 -18.90
C PRO A 147 -7.76 -0.72 -17.94
N VAL A 148 -7.63 -1.02 -16.66
CA VAL A 148 -8.49 -0.53 -15.60
C VAL A 148 -7.81 0.67 -14.92
N LYS A 149 -8.44 1.85 -15.01
CA LYS A 149 -7.90 3.11 -14.48
C LYS A 149 -8.17 3.27 -12.97
N SER A 150 -7.97 2.24 -12.20
CA SER A 150 -8.19 2.21 -10.75
C SER A 150 -7.15 1.34 -10.06
N ALA A 151 -7.24 1.22 -8.73
CA ALA A 151 -6.36 0.38 -7.91
C ALA A 151 -4.86 0.76 -8.00
N ALA A 152 -4.54 2.02 -8.29
CA ALA A 152 -3.18 2.47 -8.59
C ALA A 152 -2.17 2.14 -7.49
N ASN A 153 -2.54 2.31 -6.21
CA ASN A 153 -1.66 1.98 -5.07
C ASN A 153 -1.51 0.47 -4.87
N ILE A 154 -2.49 -0.33 -5.31
CA ILE A 154 -2.46 -1.80 -5.26
C ILE A 154 -1.54 -2.34 -6.34
N VAL A 155 -1.87 -2.08 -7.61
CA VAL A 155 -1.08 -2.61 -8.73
C VAL A 155 0.33 -2.03 -8.73
N GLY A 156 0.46 -0.77 -8.35
CA GLY A 156 1.73 -0.07 -8.35
C GLY A 156 2.20 0.30 -9.76
N PHE A 157 3.51 0.48 -9.92
CA PHE A 157 4.13 0.82 -11.19
C PHE A 157 5.57 0.37 -11.27
N ILE A 158 6.10 0.30 -12.49
CA ILE A 158 7.50 0.01 -12.77
C ILE A 158 8.26 1.29 -13.15
N ALA A 159 9.53 1.36 -12.76
CA ALA A 159 10.40 2.49 -13.11
C ALA A 159 11.82 2.02 -13.40
N GLU A 160 12.62 2.90 -14.00
CA GLU A 160 14.01 2.59 -14.30
C GLU A 160 14.84 2.45 -13.02
N VAL A 161 15.72 1.46 -13.04
CA VAL A 161 16.74 1.21 -12.01
C VAL A 161 17.76 2.33 -12.05
N ASN A 162 18.00 2.98 -10.91
CA ASN A 162 19.04 4.00 -10.77
C ASN A 162 20.42 3.35 -10.54
N GLU A 163 21.48 4.15 -10.67
CA GLU A 163 22.86 3.71 -10.50
C GLU A 163 23.11 3.05 -9.13
N LYS A 164 22.56 3.62 -8.05
CA LYS A 164 22.71 3.09 -6.69
C LYS A 164 22.16 1.66 -6.58
N LYS A 165 20.95 1.42 -7.13
CA LYS A 165 20.33 0.08 -7.10
C LYS A 165 21.04 -0.89 -8.03
N ALA A 166 21.53 -0.44 -9.19
CA ALA A 166 22.32 -1.27 -10.10
C ALA A 166 23.61 -1.76 -9.44
N LYS A 167 24.33 -0.88 -8.72
CA LYS A 167 25.56 -1.24 -8.00
C LYS A 167 25.37 -2.23 -6.85
N THR A 168 24.15 -2.28 -6.26
CA THR A 168 23.81 -3.16 -5.13
C THR A 168 23.06 -4.42 -5.54
N SER A 169 22.92 -4.69 -6.83
CA SER A 169 22.15 -5.83 -7.34
C SER A 169 22.93 -6.62 -8.38
N ASP A 170 23.05 -7.91 -8.19
CA ASP A 170 23.66 -8.83 -9.17
C ASP A 170 22.77 -9.09 -10.39
N TYR A 171 21.50 -8.66 -10.33
CA TYR A 171 20.51 -8.91 -11.38
C TYR A 171 20.27 -7.71 -12.28
N TYR A 172 20.20 -6.49 -11.72
CA TYR A 172 19.76 -5.30 -12.44
C TYR A 172 20.93 -4.46 -12.96
N GLU A 173 20.79 -4.03 -14.21
CA GLU A 173 21.62 -2.99 -14.79
C GLU A 173 20.91 -1.63 -14.75
N GLN A 174 21.68 -0.55 -14.86
CA GLN A 174 21.14 0.80 -14.88
C GLN A 174 20.18 1.01 -16.08
N GLY A 175 19.00 1.55 -15.81
CA GLY A 175 18.00 1.83 -16.84
C GLY A 175 17.08 0.66 -17.18
N GLU A 176 17.23 -0.51 -16.56
CA GLU A 176 16.24 -1.58 -16.61
C GLU A 176 15.00 -1.22 -15.79
N LEU A 177 13.92 -1.98 -15.96
CA LEU A 177 12.66 -1.74 -15.27
C LEU A 177 12.54 -2.62 -14.02
N ILE A 178 12.08 -2.00 -12.93
CA ILE A 178 11.83 -2.67 -11.64
C ILE A 178 10.54 -2.14 -11.03
N GLY A 179 9.80 -2.97 -10.33
CA GLY A 179 8.63 -2.55 -9.53
C GLY A 179 9.01 -1.60 -8.40
N LYS A 180 8.25 -0.52 -8.25
CA LYS A 180 8.52 0.54 -7.26
C LYS A 180 7.48 0.64 -6.17
N LEU A 181 6.24 0.27 -6.45
CA LEU A 181 5.11 0.36 -5.53
C LEU A 181 4.18 -0.83 -5.73
N GLY A 182 3.32 -1.11 -4.76
CA GLY A 182 2.24 -2.10 -4.84
C GLY A 182 2.73 -3.51 -5.16
N ILE A 183 1.90 -4.25 -5.87
CA ILE A 183 2.15 -5.63 -6.30
C ILE A 183 3.37 -5.73 -7.22
N GLU A 184 3.57 -4.76 -8.10
CA GLU A 184 4.75 -4.72 -8.96
C GLU A 184 6.06 -4.76 -8.16
N LYS A 185 6.09 -4.13 -6.96
CA LYS A 185 7.26 -4.17 -6.07
C LYS A 185 7.31 -5.44 -5.24
N GLN A 186 6.18 -5.84 -4.66
CA GLN A 186 6.13 -6.99 -3.74
C GLN A 186 6.45 -8.31 -4.44
N TYR A 187 5.90 -8.48 -5.63
CA TYR A 187 6.05 -9.69 -6.45
C TYR A 187 7.01 -9.50 -7.63
N GLU A 188 7.98 -8.56 -7.50
CA GLU A 188 8.95 -8.26 -8.56
C GLU A 188 9.65 -9.51 -9.08
N ALA A 189 10.15 -10.38 -8.20
CA ALA A 189 10.87 -11.59 -8.57
C ALA A 189 9.99 -12.58 -9.36
N THR A 190 8.70 -12.64 -9.03
CA THR A 190 7.72 -13.49 -9.72
C THR A 190 7.33 -12.93 -11.08
N LEU A 191 7.07 -11.60 -11.12
CA LEU A 191 6.58 -10.92 -12.32
C LEU A 191 7.64 -10.69 -13.38
N ARG A 192 8.90 -10.42 -13.00
CA ARG A 192 9.97 -10.03 -13.94
C ARG A 192 10.47 -11.16 -14.85
N GLY A 193 10.26 -12.43 -14.45
CA GLY A 193 10.87 -13.58 -15.11
C GLY A 193 12.40 -13.68 -14.92
N ILE A 194 13.04 -14.47 -15.76
CA ILE A 194 14.49 -14.68 -15.74
C ILE A 194 15.07 -14.27 -17.09
N LYS A 195 16.08 -13.38 -17.08
CA LYS A 195 16.77 -12.93 -18.30
C LYS A 195 17.48 -14.06 -18.99
N GLY A 196 17.33 -14.15 -20.31
CA GLY A 196 18.22 -14.90 -21.16
C GLY A 196 19.57 -14.19 -21.32
N LYS A 197 20.62 -14.93 -21.60
CA LYS A 197 21.96 -14.40 -21.85
C LYS A 197 22.46 -14.98 -23.15
N LYS A 198 22.93 -14.13 -24.07
CA LYS A 198 23.62 -14.50 -25.31
C LYS A 198 25.05 -14.01 -25.23
N HIS A 199 25.98 -14.88 -25.51
CA HIS A 199 27.42 -14.60 -25.40
C HIS A 199 28.01 -14.44 -26.81
N PHE A 200 28.56 -13.27 -27.09
CA PHE A 200 29.16 -12.94 -28.38
C PHE A 200 30.66 -12.72 -28.25
N LYS A 201 31.43 -13.16 -29.25
CA LYS A 201 32.85 -12.80 -29.40
C LYS A 201 32.97 -11.36 -29.88
N ARG A 202 33.94 -10.62 -29.34
CA ARG A 202 34.34 -9.30 -29.83
C ARG A 202 35.79 -9.30 -30.29
N ASN A 203 36.07 -8.54 -31.33
CA ASN A 203 37.44 -8.25 -31.72
C ASN A 203 38.02 -7.06 -30.94
N ASN A 204 39.27 -6.72 -31.16
CA ASN A 204 39.99 -5.60 -30.54
C ASN A 204 39.32 -4.22 -30.81
N LEU A 205 38.46 -4.13 -31.82
CA LEU A 205 37.66 -2.94 -32.15
C LEU A 205 36.27 -2.98 -31.53
N ASN A 206 36.03 -3.88 -30.59
CA ASN A 206 34.71 -4.09 -29.93
C ASN A 206 33.56 -4.51 -30.89
N LYS A 207 33.86 -4.94 -32.13
CA LYS A 207 32.86 -5.47 -33.07
C LYS A 207 32.52 -6.92 -32.74
N ILE A 208 31.24 -7.26 -32.77
CA ILE A 208 30.78 -8.66 -32.64
C ILE A 208 31.21 -9.43 -33.88
N THR A 209 31.91 -10.55 -33.68
CA THR A 209 32.44 -11.41 -34.72
C THR A 209 31.72 -12.76 -34.83
N GLY A 210 30.82 -13.05 -33.89
CA GLY A 210 30.04 -14.30 -33.88
C GLY A 210 29.64 -14.74 -32.49
N SER A 211 28.93 -15.86 -32.39
CA SER A 211 28.54 -16.45 -31.10
C SER A 211 29.77 -17.02 -30.39
N TYR A 212 29.85 -16.86 -29.08
CA TYR A 212 30.94 -17.42 -28.28
C TYR A 212 30.73 -18.92 -28.08
N LYS A 213 31.71 -19.72 -28.47
CA LYS A 213 31.68 -21.19 -28.39
C LYS A 213 30.35 -21.80 -28.90
N ASN A 214 29.87 -21.29 -30.05
CA ASN A 214 28.62 -21.72 -30.70
C ASN A 214 27.38 -21.71 -29.78
N GLY A 215 27.29 -20.74 -28.86
CA GLY A 215 26.14 -20.59 -27.98
C GLY A 215 26.09 -21.52 -26.76
N LYS A 216 27.18 -22.29 -26.49
CA LYS A 216 27.20 -23.24 -25.35
C LYS A 216 26.87 -22.64 -23.99
N TYR A 217 27.07 -21.34 -23.82
CA TYR A 217 26.80 -20.62 -22.55
C TYR A 217 25.55 -19.76 -22.64
N ASP A 218 24.83 -19.82 -23.73
CA ASP A 218 23.59 -19.06 -23.88
C ASP A 218 22.49 -19.68 -23.02
N THR A 219 21.64 -18.82 -22.42
CA THR A 219 20.48 -19.23 -21.67
C THR A 219 19.24 -18.57 -22.25
N LEU A 220 18.14 -19.30 -22.32
CA LEU A 220 16.87 -18.75 -22.76
C LEU A 220 16.24 -17.84 -21.69
N ALA A 221 15.52 -16.83 -22.14
CA ALA A 221 14.67 -16.03 -21.26
C ALA A 221 13.46 -16.86 -20.79
N VAL A 222 13.10 -16.74 -19.52
CA VAL A 222 11.90 -17.36 -18.95
C VAL A 222 10.92 -16.25 -18.60
N THR A 223 9.71 -16.29 -19.17
CA THR A 223 8.64 -15.32 -18.90
C THR A 223 8.29 -15.23 -17.42
N GLY A 224 7.87 -14.04 -16.99
CA GLY A 224 7.34 -13.85 -15.65
C GLY A 224 6.02 -14.61 -15.46
N LYS A 225 5.72 -14.93 -14.21
CA LYS A 225 4.48 -15.62 -13.84
C LYS A 225 3.33 -14.64 -13.68
N ASP A 226 2.16 -15.04 -14.15
CA ASP A 226 0.93 -14.29 -13.99
C ASP A 226 0.43 -14.32 -12.54
N LEU A 227 -0.18 -13.22 -12.10
CA LEU A 227 -0.83 -13.12 -10.79
C LEU A 227 -2.33 -12.94 -10.96
N THR A 228 -3.11 -13.71 -10.21
CA THR A 228 -4.54 -13.42 -9.97
C THR A 228 -4.67 -12.84 -8.57
N LEU A 229 -5.17 -11.61 -8.48
CA LEU A 229 -5.41 -10.93 -7.22
C LEU A 229 -6.76 -11.37 -6.61
N THR A 230 -6.92 -11.08 -5.32
CA THR A 230 -8.19 -11.27 -4.60
C THR A 230 -9.18 -10.11 -4.82
N ILE A 231 -8.70 -9.00 -5.38
CA ILE A 231 -9.47 -7.78 -5.62
C ILE A 231 -10.61 -8.03 -6.61
N ASP A 232 -11.81 -7.56 -6.27
CA ASP A 232 -12.93 -7.38 -7.20
C ASP A 232 -12.79 -5.97 -7.80
N SER A 233 -12.40 -5.91 -9.07
CA SER A 233 -12.09 -4.62 -9.73
C SER A 233 -13.33 -3.74 -9.91
N ASP A 234 -14.52 -4.32 -10.00
CA ASP A 234 -15.76 -3.56 -10.12
C ASP A 234 -16.15 -2.93 -8.78
N LEU A 235 -15.94 -3.68 -7.67
CA LEU A 235 -16.09 -3.15 -6.31
C LEU A 235 -15.07 -2.04 -6.02
N GLN A 236 -13.81 -2.25 -6.43
CA GLN A 236 -12.73 -1.27 -6.28
C GLN A 236 -13.04 0.04 -7.00
N GLN A 237 -13.40 -0.03 -8.29
CA GLN A 237 -13.76 1.14 -9.09
C GLN A 237 -14.96 1.88 -8.51
N TYR A 238 -15.97 1.12 -8.08
CA TYR A 238 -17.17 1.70 -7.47
C TYR A 238 -16.85 2.43 -6.17
N GLY A 239 -15.99 1.86 -5.33
CA GLY A 239 -15.57 2.52 -4.11
C GLY A 239 -14.71 3.77 -4.35
N GLU A 240 -13.84 3.77 -5.36
CA GLU A 240 -13.09 4.96 -5.76
C GLU A 240 -14.04 6.06 -6.27
N LEU A 241 -15.09 5.70 -7.03
CA LEU A 241 -16.13 6.63 -7.48
C LEU A 241 -16.88 7.26 -6.29
N LEU A 242 -17.34 6.46 -5.33
CA LEU A 242 -18.03 6.95 -4.13
C LEU A 242 -17.14 7.86 -3.27
N MET A 243 -15.83 7.67 -3.33
CA MET A 243 -14.83 8.48 -2.61
C MET A 243 -14.37 9.72 -3.39
N THR A 244 -14.89 9.99 -4.59
CA THR A 244 -14.58 11.22 -5.34
C THR A 244 -14.88 12.45 -4.50
N GLY A 245 -13.96 13.42 -4.45
CA GLY A 245 -14.08 14.65 -3.65
C GLY A 245 -13.91 14.44 -2.13
N LYS A 246 -13.49 13.26 -1.70
CA LYS A 246 -13.27 12.88 -0.29
C LYS A 246 -11.84 12.39 -0.12
N ARG A 247 -11.33 12.41 1.14
CA ARG A 247 -10.06 11.79 1.54
C ARG A 247 -10.32 10.68 2.52
N GLY A 248 -9.58 9.59 2.40
CA GLY A 248 -9.72 8.48 3.33
C GLY A 248 -9.32 7.15 2.75
N GLY A 249 -9.64 6.08 3.45
CA GLY A 249 -9.38 4.71 3.05
C GLY A 249 -10.54 3.78 3.32
N ILE A 250 -10.74 2.80 2.45
CA ILE A 250 -11.71 1.73 2.63
C ILE A 250 -10.98 0.40 2.43
N VAL A 251 -11.22 -0.54 3.31
CA VAL A 251 -10.73 -1.91 3.19
C VAL A 251 -11.91 -2.86 3.32
N ALA A 252 -12.07 -3.75 2.35
CA ALA A 252 -13.04 -4.83 2.36
C ALA A 252 -12.33 -6.19 2.30
N ILE A 253 -12.70 -7.10 3.20
CA ILE A 253 -12.09 -8.42 3.36
C ILE A 253 -13.21 -9.48 3.30
N GLU A 254 -12.96 -10.63 2.67
CA GLU A 254 -13.78 -11.82 2.79
C GLU A 254 -13.46 -12.51 4.13
N PRO A 255 -14.37 -12.52 5.12
CA PRO A 255 -14.04 -12.97 6.48
C PRO A 255 -13.50 -14.40 6.56
N LYS A 256 -14.05 -15.31 5.78
CA LYS A 256 -13.70 -16.73 5.83
C LYS A 256 -12.33 -17.08 5.29
N THR A 257 -11.76 -16.24 4.42
CA THR A 257 -10.51 -16.53 3.71
C THR A 257 -9.40 -15.53 4.02
N GLY A 258 -9.75 -14.31 4.45
CA GLY A 258 -8.82 -13.20 4.56
C GLY A 258 -8.50 -12.54 3.20
N GLU A 259 -9.14 -12.96 2.10
CA GLU A 259 -8.97 -12.34 0.78
C GLU A 259 -9.39 -10.87 0.82
N ILE A 260 -8.52 -9.96 0.40
CA ILE A 260 -8.82 -8.52 0.30
C ILE A 260 -9.66 -8.31 -0.97
N LEU A 261 -10.92 -7.91 -0.80
CA LEU A 261 -11.88 -7.68 -1.89
C LEU A 261 -11.73 -6.31 -2.53
N ALA A 262 -11.42 -5.30 -1.72
CA ALA A 262 -11.13 -3.94 -2.16
C ALA A 262 -10.20 -3.25 -1.16
N LEU A 263 -9.31 -2.41 -1.69
CA LEU A 263 -8.38 -1.58 -0.92
C LEU A 263 -8.34 -0.20 -1.58
N ILE A 264 -9.18 0.71 -1.10
CA ILE A 264 -9.42 2.00 -1.72
C ILE A 264 -8.66 3.08 -0.94
N THR A 265 -7.88 3.85 -1.65
CA THR A 265 -7.26 5.08 -1.16
C THR A 265 -7.83 6.26 -1.93
N ALA A 266 -8.33 7.25 -1.24
CA ALA A 266 -8.82 8.49 -1.84
C ALA A 266 -8.03 9.71 -1.31
N PRO A 267 -7.67 10.66 -2.20
CA PRO A 267 -7.81 10.59 -3.65
C PRO A 267 -6.97 9.50 -4.30
N SER A 268 -7.50 8.87 -5.34
CA SER A 268 -6.80 7.93 -6.20
C SER A 268 -6.22 8.63 -7.46
N TYR A 269 -5.48 7.91 -8.27
CA TYR A 269 -4.95 8.40 -9.55
C TYR A 269 -4.99 7.31 -10.63
N ASP A 270 -4.98 7.71 -11.91
CA ASP A 270 -4.86 6.77 -13.02
C ASP A 270 -3.42 6.21 -13.07
N PRO A 271 -3.20 4.89 -12.92
CA PRO A 271 -1.85 4.31 -12.96
C PRO A 271 -1.13 4.55 -14.29
N ASN A 272 -1.86 4.77 -15.40
CA ASN A 272 -1.27 5.11 -16.69
C ASN A 272 -0.54 6.47 -16.70
N LEU A 273 -0.79 7.35 -15.73
CA LEU A 273 0.00 8.58 -15.57
C LEU A 273 1.48 8.29 -15.30
N LEU A 274 1.79 7.10 -14.77
CA LEU A 274 3.16 6.67 -14.48
C LEU A 274 3.76 5.79 -15.58
N VAL A 275 3.20 5.84 -16.80
CA VAL A 275 3.68 5.13 -18.00
C VAL A 275 3.98 6.14 -19.11
N GLY A 276 4.85 5.79 -20.04
CA GLY A 276 5.14 6.56 -21.25
C GLY A 276 6.02 7.80 -21.01
N ARG A 277 6.06 8.67 -22.02
CA ARG A 277 6.94 9.86 -22.06
C ARG A 277 6.68 10.87 -20.94
N LYS A 278 5.42 11.00 -20.51
CA LYS A 278 5.00 11.95 -19.46
C LYS A 278 5.18 11.40 -18.04
N ARG A 279 5.70 10.18 -17.89
CA ARG A 279 5.87 9.55 -16.57
C ARG A 279 6.65 10.42 -15.58
N SER A 280 7.80 10.98 -15.97
CA SER A 280 8.64 11.77 -15.06
C SER A 280 7.95 13.04 -14.53
N PRO A 281 7.40 13.92 -15.36
CA PRO A 281 6.65 15.08 -14.85
C PRO A 281 5.41 14.69 -14.07
N ASN A 282 4.66 13.67 -14.48
CA ASN A 282 3.50 13.18 -13.74
C ASN A 282 3.90 12.59 -12.37
N SER A 283 5.01 11.85 -12.32
CA SER A 283 5.57 11.32 -11.07
C SER A 283 5.90 12.46 -10.09
N VAL A 284 6.63 13.49 -10.56
CA VAL A 284 6.95 14.67 -9.74
C VAL A 284 5.67 15.31 -9.21
N LYS A 285 4.65 15.51 -10.06
CA LYS A 285 3.37 16.09 -9.64
C LYS A 285 2.67 15.24 -8.58
N LEU A 286 2.59 13.91 -8.77
CA LEU A 286 1.90 13.01 -7.84
C LEU A 286 2.63 12.87 -6.50
N PHE A 287 3.96 12.76 -6.51
CA PHE A 287 4.74 12.58 -5.28
C PHE A 287 4.95 13.88 -4.50
N ASN A 288 4.90 15.03 -5.17
CA ASN A 288 5.01 16.34 -4.52
C ASN A 288 3.65 16.92 -4.09
N ASP A 289 2.53 16.25 -4.39
CA ASP A 289 1.21 16.65 -3.86
C ASP A 289 1.13 16.30 -2.38
N THR A 290 1.60 17.21 -1.53
CA THR A 290 1.59 17.07 -0.06
C THR A 290 0.21 17.29 0.55
N ILE A 291 -0.76 17.75 -0.23
CA ILE A 291 -2.13 18.05 0.21
C ILE A 291 -3.01 16.82 0.04
N ASN A 292 -3.08 16.28 -1.17
CA ASN A 292 -3.92 15.14 -1.48
C ASN A 292 -3.22 13.80 -1.24
N MET A 293 -1.88 13.78 -1.39
CA MET A 293 -1.03 12.61 -1.17
C MET A 293 -1.60 11.34 -1.87
N PRO A 294 -1.85 11.37 -3.20
CA PRO A 294 -2.55 10.28 -3.88
C PRO A 294 -1.74 8.98 -3.91
N THR A 295 -0.42 9.06 -3.76
CA THR A 295 0.48 7.89 -3.68
C THR A 295 0.61 7.31 -2.27
N PHE A 296 0.03 7.97 -1.26
CA PHE A 296 0.01 7.48 0.12
C PHE A 296 -1.19 6.55 0.32
N ASP A 297 -0.94 5.26 0.51
CA ASP A 297 -1.99 4.27 0.74
C ASP A 297 -2.63 4.46 2.12
N ARG A 298 -3.80 5.10 2.15
CA ARG A 298 -4.52 5.37 3.39
C ARG A 298 -5.12 4.14 4.02
N GLY A 299 -5.45 3.13 3.24
CA GLY A 299 -5.95 1.85 3.75
C GLY A 299 -4.93 1.11 4.61
N LEU A 300 -3.65 1.21 4.24
CA LEU A 300 -2.54 0.49 4.88
C LEU A 300 -1.71 1.33 5.83
N GLN A 301 -1.56 2.63 5.55
CA GLN A 301 -0.54 3.46 6.22
C GLN A 301 -1.11 4.59 7.08
N ALA A 302 -2.34 5.07 6.80
CA ALA A 302 -2.94 6.09 7.64
C ALA A 302 -3.35 5.50 8.98
N MET A 303 -2.98 6.18 10.05
CA MET A 303 -3.28 5.78 11.42
C MET A 303 -4.25 6.80 12.03
N TYR A 304 -5.37 6.30 12.51
CA TYR A 304 -6.45 7.11 13.06
C TYR A 304 -6.96 6.50 14.37
N PRO A 305 -7.47 7.31 15.29
CA PRO A 305 -8.24 6.78 16.40
C PRO A 305 -9.48 6.03 15.87
N PRO A 306 -9.71 4.77 16.28
CA PRO A 306 -10.83 3.97 15.75
C PRO A 306 -12.21 4.49 16.17
N GLY A 307 -12.30 5.26 17.25
CA GLY A 307 -13.55 5.76 17.80
C GLY A 307 -14.50 4.64 18.26
N SER A 308 -15.79 4.90 18.16
CA SER A 308 -16.85 4.00 18.68
C SER A 308 -16.86 2.55 18.14
N PRO A 309 -16.34 2.18 16.98
CA PRO A 309 -16.09 0.78 16.61
C PRO A 309 -15.34 -0.02 17.67
N PHE A 310 -14.42 0.61 18.37
CA PHE A 310 -13.61 -0.02 19.41
C PHE A 310 -14.43 -0.43 20.66
N LYS A 311 -15.60 0.14 20.85
CA LYS A 311 -16.52 -0.24 21.95
C LYS A 311 -16.96 -1.70 21.88
N ILE A 312 -17.10 -2.26 20.66
CA ILE A 312 -17.46 -3.65 20.49
C ILE A 312 -16.39 -4.54 21.15
N LEU A 313 -15.12 -4.20 20.89
CA LEU A 313 -13.99 -4.92 21.44
C LEU A 313 -13.94 -4.81 22.97
N ASN A 314 -14.12 -3.59 23.53
CA ASN A 314 -14.19 -3.41 24.97
C ASN A 314 -15.37 -4.14 25.62
N GLY A 315 -16.50 -4.28 24.91
CA GLY A 315 -17.63 -5.09 25.36
C GLY A 315 -17.29 -6.58 25.42
N LEU A 316 -16.68 -7.10 24.37
CA LEU A 316 -16.21 -8.50 24.29
C LEU A 316 -15.17 -8.81 25.35
N ILE A 317 -14.19 -7.92 25.58
CA ILE A 317 -13.20 -8.06 26.64
C ILE A 317 -13.85 -8.05 28.01
N GLY A 318 -14.84 -7.15 28.23
CA GLY A 318 -15.55 -7.10 29.50
C GLY A 318 -16.33 -8.39 29.84
N LEU A 319 -16.91 -9.04 28.82
CA LEU A 319 -17.55 -10.37 28.96
C LEU A 319 -16.49 -11.45 29.24
N GLN A 320 -15.40 -11.47 28.46
CA GLN A 320 -14.32 -12.44 28.60
C GLN A 320 -13.67 -12.39 29.99
N GLU A 321 -13.45 -11.18 30.50
CA GLU A 321 -12.88 -10.95 31.81
C GLU A 321 -13.90 -11.13 32.96
N GLY A 322 -15.17 -11.39 32.65
CA GLY A 322 -16.24 -11.58 33.63
C GLY A 322 -16.55 -10.34 34.49
N VAL A 323 -16.11 -9.14 34.06
CA VAL A 323 -16.38 -7.89 34.77
C VAL A 323 -17.76 -7.30 34.43
N VAL A 324 -18.37 -7.77 33.36
CA VAL A 324 -19.74 -7.51 32.95
C VAL A 324 -20.41 -8.77 32.42
N ASP A 325 -21.72 -8.86 32.53
CA ASP A 325 -22.57 -9.90 31.98
C ASP A 325 -23.75 -9.29 31.21
N GLU A 326 -24.65 -10.11 30.71
CA GLU A 326 -25.84 -9.65 29.99
C GLU A 326 -26.80 -8.82 30.85
N LYS A 327 -26.80 -9.01 32.17
CA LYS A 327 -27.66 -8.31 33.15
C LYS A 327 -27.04 -7.00 33.58
N PHE A 328 -25.72 -6.85 33.46
CA PHE A 328 -25.00 -5.65 33.86
C PHE A 328 -25.56 -4.41 33.13
N GLY A 329 -25.91 -3.40 33.89
CA GLY A 329 -26.48 -2.15 33.38
C GLY A 329 -25.85 -0.92 34.00
N VAL A 330 -25.74 0.15 33.24
CA VAL A 330 -25.19 1.44 33.65
C VAL A 330 -26.23 2.54 33.40
N TYR A 331 -26.47 3.40 34.40
CA TYR A 331 -27.27 4.61 34.22
C TYR A 331 -26.41 5.68 33.53
N CYS A 332 -26.92 6.25 32.44
CA CYS A 332 -26.24 7.32 31.72
C CYS A 332 -26.82 8.68 32.10
N HIS A 333 -26.01 9.52 32.70
CA HIS A 333 -26.34 10.90 33.06
C HIS A 333 -25.67 11.87 32.06
N HIS A 334 -25.99 11.73 30.77
CA HIS A 334 -25.40 12.47 29.65
C HIS A 334 -23.86 12.36 29.52
N GLY A 335 -23.24 11.46 30.28
CA GLY A 335 -21.78 11.22 30.23
C GLY A 335 -21.26 10.47 31.43
N TYR A 336 -19.96 10.33 31.49
CA TYR A 336 -19.22 9.64 32.54
C TYR A 336 -18.24 10.60 33.22
N LYS A 337 -18.39 10.80 34.51
CA LYS A 337 -17.48 11.60 35.33
C LYS A 337 -16.36 10.68 35.84
N TYR A 338 -15.12 10.98 35.48
CA TYR A 338 -13.95 10.15 35.84
C TYR A 338 -13.00 10.83 36.83
N GLY A 339 -13.30 12.09 37.24
CA GLY A 339 -12.54 12.82 38.23
C GLY A 339 -13.36 13.92 38.87
N LEU A 340 -12.71 14.75 39.69
CA LEU A 340 -13.40 15.82 40.47
C LEU A 340 -13.49 17.13 39.69
N ARG A 341 -12.60 17.36 38.73
CA ARG A 341 -12.56 18.61 37.95
C ARG A 341 -13.68 18.66 36.92
N LYS A 342 -14.10 19.88 36.53
CA LYS A 342 -15.16 20.10 35.52
C LYS A 342 -14.83 19.49 34.15
N ASN A 343 -13.55 19.47 33.77
CA ASN A 343 -13.04 18.92 32.52
C ASN A 343 -12.80 17.40 32.58
N GLU A 344 -12.96 16.74 33.73
CA GLU A 344 -12.83 15.29 33.88
C GLU A 344 -14.19 14.60 33.69
N PHE A 345 -14.81 14.90 32.54
CA PHE A 345 -16.11 14.40 32.13
C PHE A 345 -16.12 14.02 30.66
N MET A 346 -16.56 12.79 30.36
CA MET A 346 -16.75 12.28 29.02
C MET A 346 -18.22 12.36 28.63
N GLY A 347 -18.60 13.27 27.74
CA GLY A 347 -19.97 13.44 27.27
C GLY A 347 -20.52 12.20 26.57
N CYS A 348 -21.84 12.03 26.60
CA CYS A 348 -22.54 10.93 25.92
C CYS A 348 -23.82 11.42 25.24
N HIS A 349 -24.03 10.98 23.99
CA HIS A 349 -25.19 11.35 23.17
C HIS A 349 -26.13 10.15 22.89
N CYS A 350 -26.16 9.12 23.76
CA CYS A 350 -27.00 7.93 23.53
C CYS A 350 -28.51 8.20 23.65
N GLY A 351 -28.91 9.34 24.24
CA GLY A 351 -30.32 9.76 24.40
C GLY A 351 -31.13 8.93 25.39
N ILE A 352 -30.48 8.08 26.20
CA ILE A 352 -31.16 7.21 27.17
C ILE A 352 -30.84 7.69 28.59
N THR A 353 -31.87 8.06 29.35
CA THR A 353 -31.80 8.42 30.75
C THR A 353 -32.86 7.67 31.54
N GLY A 354 -32.74 7.65 32.88
CA GLY A 354 -33.77 7.12 33.77
C GLY A 354 -33.89 5.58 33.83
N ARG A 355 -33.14 4.84 33.04
CA ARG A 355 -33.07 3.37 33.08
C ARG A 355 -31.66 2.85 32.85
N PRO A 356 -31.31 1.65 33.36
CA PRO A 356 -30.02 1.07 33.12
C PRO A 356 -29.86 0.64 31.64
N ILE A 357 -28.73 0.98 31.05
CA ILE A 357 -28.34 0.62 29.68
C ILE A 357 -27.51 -0.63 29.78
N ARG A 358 -27.93 -1.71 29.08
CA ARG A 358 -27.21 -2.99 29.00
C ARG A 358 -26.34 -3.03 27.73
N LEU A 359 -25.42 -4.01 27.63
CA LEU A 359 -24.43 -4.12 26.56
C LEU A 359 -25.01 -3.99 25.14
N LYS A 360 -26.07 -4.73 24.81
CA LYS A 360 -26.71 -4.69 23.49
C LYS A 360 -27.14 -3.27 23.11
N THR A 361 -27.88 -2.61 24.00
CA THR A 361 -28.34 -1.23 23.80
C THR A 361 -27.16 -0.23 23.82
N ALA A 362 -26.13 -0.49 24.65
CA ALA A 362 -24.95 0.37 24.73
C ALA A 362 -24.17 0.38 23.40
N ILE A 363 -24.05 -0.76 22.72
CA ILE A 363 -23.45 -0.84 21.37
C ILE A 363 -24.35 -0.14 20.35
N ALA A 364 -25.66 -0.46 20.31
CA ALA A 364 -26.59 0.08 19.33
C ALA A 364 -26.73 1.61 19.39
N LYS A 365 -26.77 2.19 20.58
CA LYS A 365 -26.88 3.62 20.85
C LYS A 365 -25.54 4.30 21.13
N SER A 366 -24.44 3.55 21.08
CA SER A 366 -23.08 4.06 21.27
C SER A 366 -22.85 4.79 22.60
N CYS A 367 -23.32 4.22 23.73
CA CYS A 367 -23.26 4.84 25.05
C CYS A 367 -21.83 4.92 25.60
N ASN A 368 -21.28 6.14 25.76
CA ASN A 368 -19.95 6.35 26.31
C ASN A 368 -19.86 5.95 27.79
N SER A 369 -20.91 6.26 28.59
CA SER A 369 -20.92 5.94 30.02
C SER A 369 -20.79 4.44 30.28
N TYR A 370 -21.51 3.61 29.52
CA TYR A 370 -21.41 2.17 29.64
C TYR A 370 -19.97 1.68 29.42
N PHE A 371 -19.35 2.09 28.31
CA PHE A 371 -18.01 1.61 27.95
C PHE A 371 -16.92 2.19 28.83
N ALA A 372 -17.06 3.42 29.33
CA ALA A 372 -16.15 3.97 30.32
C ALA A 372 -16.18 3.16 31.63
N THR A 373 -17.40 2.80 32.09
CA THR A 373 -17.56 1.96 33.29
C THR A 373 -16.98 0.57 33.07
N THR A 374 -17.29 -0.09 31.94
CA THR A 374 -16.78 -1.42 31.59
C THR A 374 -15.25 -1.42 31.51
N TYR A 375 -14.65 -0.47 30.76
CA TYR A 375 -13.20 -0.34 30.64
C TYR A 375 -12.52 -0.15 31.98
N LYS A 376 -13.04 0.75 32.83
CA LYS A 376 -12.50 0.94 34.18
C LYS A 376 -12.52 -0.36 34.98
N LYS A 377 -13.62 -1.14 34.90
CA LYS A 377 -13.72 -2.45 35.57
C LYS A 377 -12.70 -3.46 35.03
N ILE A 378 -12.41 -3.46 33.72
CA ILE A 378 -11.38 -4.31 33.10
C ILE A 378 -10.00 -3.95 33.67
N ILE A 379 -9.64 -2.67 33.64
CA ILE A 379 -8.31 -2.21 34.05
C ILE A 379 -8.10 -2.38 35.57
N ASP A 380 -9.14 -2.17 36.37
CA ASP A 380 -9.05 -2.26 37.84
C ASP A 380 -9.36 -3.67 38.39
N LYS A 381 -9.60 -4.69 37.53
CA LYS A 381 -10.04 -6.04 37.93
C LYS A 381 -9.13 -6.69 38.98
N THR A 382 -7.82 -6.62 38.79
CA THR A 382 -6.85 -7.24 39.68
C THR A 382 -6.42 -6.33 40.85
N GLY A 383 -6.94 -5.12 40.96
CA GLY A 383 -6.48 -4.10 41.88
C GLY A 383 -5.16 -3.42 41.45
N ASN A 384 -4.51 -3.93 40.39
CA ASN A 384 -3.29 -3.37 39.82
C ASN A 384 -3.58 -2.87 38.38
N PRO A 385 -3.70 -1.56 38.15
CA PRO A 385 -4.01 -1.02 36.82
C PRO A 385 -3.00 -1.38 35.73
N LYS A 386 -1.73 -1.65 36.07
CA LYS A 386 -0.70 -2.07 35.11
C LYS A 386 -0.99 -3.46 34.55
N GLU A 387 -1.26 -4.40 35.41
CA GLU A 387 -1.63 -5.77 35.04
C GLU A 387 -2.95 -5.79 34.25
N GLY A 388 -3.95 -5.04 34.70
CA GLY A 388 -5.21 -4.90 33.96
C GLY A 388 -5.02 -4.30 32.56
N MET A 389 -4.10 -3.35 32.41
CA MET A 389 -3.77 -2.75 31.09
C MET A 389 -3.07 -3.77 30.17
N ASP A 390 -2.14 -4.54 30.70
CA ASP A 390 -1.41 -5.54 29.90
C ASP A 390 -2.32 -6.71 29.48
N ASN A 391 -3.25 -7.12 30.34
CA ASN A 391 -4.27 -8.10 29.99
C ASN A 391 -5.23 -7.55 28.92
N TRP A 392 -5.70 -6.31 29.07
CA TRP A 392 -6.52 -5.64 28.06
C TRP A 392 -5.78 -5.50 26.72
N ASN A 393 -4.51 -5.08 26.74
CA ASN A 393 -3.67 -4.96 25.55
C ASN A 393 -3.55 -6.31 24.81
N LYS A 394 -3.31 -7.41 25.55
CA LYS A 394 -3.23 -8.77 25.00
C LYS A 394 -4.50 -9.19 24.25
N HIS A 395 -5.67 -8.88 24.81
CA HIS A 395 -6.94 -9.12 24.16
C HIS A 395 -7.08 -8.29 22.88
N VAL A 396 -6.73 -7.00 22.93
CA VAL A 396 -6.78 -6.12 21.77
C VAL A 396 -5.85 -6.58 20.65
N GLU A 397 -4.61 -6.94 20.99
CA GLU A 397 -3.62 -7.43 20.02
C GLU A 397 -4.04 -8.76 19.37
N SER A 398 -4.80 -9.59 20.07
CA SER A 398 -5.29 -10.86 19.53
C SER A 398 -6.21 -10.68 18.30
N PHE A 399 -6.79 -9.48 18.10
CA PHE A 399 -7.53 -9.12 16.89
C PHE A 399 -6.65 -8.57 15.75
N GLY A 400 -5.33 -8.57 15.93
CA GLY A 400 -4.37 -8.05 14.96
C GLY A 400 -4.17 -6.53 15.02
N LEU A 401 -4.64 -5.88 16.08
CA LEU A 401 -4.40 -4.45 16.32
C LEU A 401 -3.02 -4.26 17.00
N GLY A 402 -2.38 -3.13 16.79
CA GLY A 402 -1.07 -2.83 17.38
C GLY A 402 0.12 -3.55 16.72
N ASN A 403 -0.12 -4.52 15.86
CA ASN A 403 0.88 -5.32 15.18
C ASN A 403 0.75 -5.24 13.65
N TYR A 404 1.84 -5.50 12.93
CA TYR A 404 1.77 -5.70 11.49
C TYR A 404 1.13 -7.05 11.19
N LEU A 405 0.05 -7.04 10.40
CA LEU A 405 -0.75 -8.24 10.14
C LEU A 405 -0.04 -9.30 9.29
N GLY A 406 0.98 -8.93 8.53
CA GLY A 406 1.73 -9.86 7.67
C GLY A 406 1.15 -10.04 6.27
N TYR A 407 0.32 -9.11 5.79
CA TYR A 407 -0.22 -9.13 4.44
C TYR A 407 0.87 -8.95 3.36
N ASP A 408 0.60 -9.45 2.18
CA ASP A 408 1.52 -9.51 1.02
C ASP A 408 1.56 -8.21 0.20
N LEU A 409 1.74 -7.08 0.89
CA LEU A 409 1.90 -5.74 0.28
C LEU A 409 3.12 -5.04 0.88
N PRO A 410 3.85 -4.20 0.10
CA PRO A 410 5.15 -3.67 0.51
C PRO A 410 5.07 -2.48 1.47
N ALA A 411 3.89 -2.10 1.89
CA ALA A 411 3.64 -0.95 2.77
C ALA A 411 2.62 -1.31 3.85
N GLY A 412 2.75 -0.68 5.01
CA GLY A 412 1.81 -0.85 6.13
C GLY A 412 2.33 -0.24 7.41
N ARG A 413 1.45 -0.11 8.37
CA ARG A 413 1.77 0.36 9.72
C ARG A 413 1.11 -0.51 10.77
N LYS A 414 1.76 -0.64 11.93
CA LYS A 414 1.25 -1.45 13.05
C LYS A 414 0.21 -0.74 13.92
N GLY A 415 0.02 0.57 13.72
CA GLY A 415 -0.81 1.36 14.66
C GLY A 415 -0.14 1.56 16.01
N THR A 416 -0.94 1.96 17.00
CA THR A 416 -0.51 2.10 18.39
C THR A 416 -1.62 1.57 19.29
N ILE A 417 -1.34 0.57 20.08
CA ILE A 417 -2.17 0.09 21.19
C ILE A 417 -1.31 0.22 22.44
N PRO A 418 -1.69 1.08 23.40
CA PRO A 418 -0.89 1.31 24.59
C PRO A 418 -0.95 0.11 25.55
N ASP A 419 0.17 -0.17 26.20
CA ASP A 419 0.34 -1.12 27.28
C ASP A 419 0.70 -0.39 28.60
N SER A 420 1.01 -1.13 29.65
CA SER A 420 1.40 -0.54 30.92
C SER A 420 2.74 0.21 30.83
N GLU A 421 3.69 -0.28 30.02
CA GLU A 421 5.00 0.35 29.83
C GLU A 421 4.87 1.71 29.13
N PHE A 422 4.00 1.80 28.11
CA PHE A 422 3.67 3.06 27.44
C PHE A 422 3.26 4.13 28.46
N TYR A 423 2.30 3.82 29.36
CA TYR A 423 1.82 4.78 30.35
C TYR A 423 2.83 5.02 31.48
N ASN A 424 3.61 4.01 31.87
CA ASN A 424 4.69 4.15 32.85
C ASN A 424 5.72 5.19 32.41
N LYS A 425 6.05 5.20 31.14
CA LYS A 425 6.96 6.18 30.53
C LYS A 425 6.42 7.60 30.59
N TRP A 426 5.14 7.79 30.26
CA TRP A 426 4.51 9.11 30.21
C TRP A 426 4.19 9.67 31.61
N TYR A 427 3.74 8.82 32.54
CA TYR A 427 3.27 9.23 33.87
C TYR A 427 4.23 8.85 35.01
N LYS A 428 5.48 8.48 34.69
CA LYS A 428 6.51 8.11 35.67
C LYS A 428 5.99 7.08 36.70
N ASN A 429 5.32 6.05 36.23
CA ASN A 429 4.69 4.98 37.00
C ASN A 429 3.53 5.40 37.93
N ARG A 430 3.03 6.63 37.81
CA ARG A 430 1.98 7.19 38.69
C ARG A 430 0.70 7.45 37.91
N TRP A 431 0.09 6.41 37.34
CA TRP A 431 -1.17 6.53 36.62
C TRP A 431 -2.24 5.58 37.17
N ARG A 432 -3.50 5.87 36.86
CA ARG A 432 -4.69 5.11 37.23
C ARG A 432 -5.54 4.87 35.99
N SER A 433 -6.46 3.93 36.07
CA SER A 433 -7.41 3.62 34.99
C SER A 433 -8.15 4.85 34.43
N THR A 434 -8.43 5.83 35.28
CA THR A 434 -9.10 7.08 34.89
C THR A 434 -8.27 7.96 33.95
N TYR A 435 -6.93 7.84 33.95
CA TYR A 435 -6.05 8.60 33.03
C TYR A 435 -6.11 8.06 31.60
N THR A 436 -6.50 6.80 31.45
CA THR A 436 -6.54 6.08 30.18
C THR A 436 -8.00 5.90 29.69
N ILE A 437 -8.97 6.58 30.31
CA ILE A 437 -10.41 6.36 30.10
C ILE A 437 -10.84 6.58 28.65
N SER A 438 -10.13 7.40 27.87
CA SER A 438 -10.39 7.65 26.45
C SER A 438 -10.26 6.38 25.60
N ASN A 439 -9.48 5.38 26.04
CA ASN A 439 -9.37 4.09 25.38
C ASN A 439 -10.69 3.32 25.38
N SER A 440 -11.56 3.60 26.33
CA SER A 440 -12.88 2.97 26.42
C SER A 440 -13.73 3.18 25.18
N ILE A 441 -13.51 4.27 24.47
CA ILE A 441 -14.27 4.68 23.28
C ILE A 441 -13.39 4.74 22.01
N GLY A 442 -12.19 4.17 22.06
CA GLY A 442 -11.26 4.14 20.93
C GLY A 442 -10.67 5.50 20.56
N GLN A 443 -10.45 6.34 21.56
CA GLN A 443 -9.80 7.65 21.46
C GLN A 443 -8.50 7.65 22.29
N GLY A 444 -7.89 8.79 22.51
CA GLY A 444 -6.65 8.93 23.27
C GLY A 444 -5.44 8.50 22.44
N GLU A 445 -4.69 7.52 22.96
CA GLU A 445 -3.43 7.07 22.37
C GLU A 445 -3.60 5.94 21.36
N ILE A 446 -4.81 5.38 21.25
CA ILE A 446 -5.10 4.30 20.30
C ILE A 446 -5.10 4.84 18.87
N LEU A 447 -4.26 4.23 18.02
CA LEU A 447 -4.22 4.50 16.58
C LEU A 447 -4.26 3.18 15.80
N THR A 448 -5.17 3.09 14.84
CA THR A 448 -5.34 1.90 13.99
C THR A 448 -5.38 2.29 12.51
N THR A 449 -5.02 1.36 11.64
CA THR A 449 -5.22 1.52 10.20
C THR A 449 -6.59 0.98 9.77
N PRO A 450 -7.15 1.45 8.64
CA PRO A 450 -8.37 0.86 8.08
C PRO A 450 -8.25 -0.65 7.84
N MET A 451 -7.07 -1.15 7.44
CA MET A 451 -6.79 -2.58 7.29
C MET A 451 -6.98 -3.35 8.61
N GLN A 452 -6.45 -2.81 9.71
CA GLN A 452 -6.61 -3.43 11.03
C GLN A 452 -8.06 -3.44 11.50
N LEU A 453 -8.81 -2.36 11.25
CA LEU A 453 -10.24 -2.30 11.59
C LEU A 453 -11.07 -3.26 10.74
N ALA A 454 -10.74 -3.43 9.45
CA ALA A 454 -11.40 -4.42 8.59
C ALA A 454 -11.10 -5.85 9.07
N ASN A 455 -9.87 -6.13 9.48
CA ASN A 455 -9.49 -7.43 10.05
C ASN A 455 -10.19 -7.70 11.38
N MET A 456 -10.25 -6.74 12.29
CA MET A 456 -11.04 -6.82 13.52
C MET A 456 -12.51 -7.12 13.23
N THR A 457 -13.07 -6.46 12.21
CA THR A 457 -14.46 -6.68 11.78
C THR A 457 -14.65 -8.10 11.23
N ALA A 458 -13.70 -8.62 10.45
CA ALA A 458 -13.70 -9.99 9.97
C ALA A 458 -13.60 -11.01 11.13
N ALA A 459 -12.77 -10.74 12.14
CA ALA A 459 -12.66 -11.59 13.33
C ALA A 459 -13.97 -11.63 14.14
N ILE A 460 -14.67 -10.50 14.25
CA ILE A 460 -16.01 -10.46 14.88
C ILE A 460 -17.02 -11.25 14.07
N ALA A 461 -17.05 -11.06 12.73
CA ALA A 461 -17.93 -11.78 11.82
C ALA A 461 -17.74 -13.31 11.90
N ASN A 462 -16.52 -13.76 12.09
CA ASN A 462 -16.14 -15.16 12.25
C ASN A 462 -16.27 -15.68 13.69
N LYS A 463 -16.77 -14.89 14.63
CA LYS A 463 -16.94 -15.29 16.04
C LYS A 463 -15.62 -15.70 16.71
N GLY A 464 -14.54 -14.92 16.47
CA GLY A 464 -13.30 -15.01 17.22
C GLY A 464 -12.07 -15.52 16.47
N TYR A 465 -12.09 -15.59 15.14
CA TYR A 465 -10.88 -15.90 14.38
C TYR A 465 -10.78 -15.06 13.10
N PHE A 466 -9.58 -14.95 12.55
CA PHE A 466 -9.33 -14.36 11.25
C PHE A 466 -8.21 -15.11 10.50
N HIS A 467 -8.14 -14.90 9.21
CA HIS A 467 -6.99 -15.28 8.38
C HIS A 467 -6.17 -14.03 8.09
N THR A 468 -4.87 -14.16 7.99
CA THR A 468 -4.02 -13.03 7.56
C THR A 468 -4.54 -12.44 6.26
N PRO A 469 -4.90 -11.14 6.22
CA PRO A 469 -5.34 -10.52 4.98
C PRO A 469 -4.29 -10.66 3.89
N HIS A 470 -4.72 -10.98 2.67
CA HIS A 470 -3.81 -11.15 1.53
C HIS A 470 -4.45 -10.72 0.23
N ILE A 471 -3.63 -10.33 -0.74
CA ILE A 471 -4.10 -9.75 -1.98
C ILE A 471 -3.82 -10.60 -3.22
N VAL A 472 -2.90 -11.57 -3.15
CA VAL A 472 -2.68 -12.51 -4.23
C VAL A 472 -3.43 -13.80 -3.95
N LYS A 473 -4.22 -14.24 -4.93
CA LYS A 473 -5.03 -15.47 -4.87
C LYS A 473 -4.35 -16.64 -5.55
N LYS A 474 -3.70 -16.38 -6.72
CA LYS A 474 -3.03 -17.41 -7.50
C LYS A 474 -1.75 -16.85 -8.13
N ILE A 475 -0.76 -17.71 -8.29
CA ILE A 475 0.46 -17.48 -9.06
C ILE A 475 0.47 -18.55 -10.15
N ASP A 476 0.46 -18.14 -11.43
CA ASP A 476 0.48 -19.04 -12.60
C ASP A 476 -0.65 -20.09 -12.52
N ASN A 477 -1.86 -19.63 -12.22
CA ASN A 477 -3.08 -20.43 -11.97
C ASN A 477 -3.04 -21.38 -10.77
N LYS A 478 -1.94 -21.46 -10.01
CA LYS A 478 -1.83 -22.23 -8.77
C LYS A 478 -2.26 -21.38 -7.58
N LYS A 479 -3.20 -21.87 -6.77
CA LYS A 479 -3.60 -21.20 -5.51
C LYS A 479 -2.41 -21.06 -4.57
N ILE A 480 -2.39 -19.97 -3.82
CA ILE A 480 -1.44 -19.79 -2.72
C ILE A 480 -1.78 -20.80 -1.62
N THR A 481 -0.77 -21.56 -1.20
CA THR A 481 -0.86 -22.56 -0.12
C THR A 481 -0.02 -22.19 1.10
N ASP A 482 0.52 -20.97 1.13
CA ASP A 482 1.35 -20.50 2.25
C ASP A 482 0.52 -20.51 3.54
N SER A 483 1.04 -21.16 4.57
CA SER A 483 0.40 -21.31 5.89
C SER A 483 0.12 -19.96 6.56
N ILE A 484 0.91 -18.92 6.24
CA ILE A 484 0.67 -17.56 6.75
C ILE A 484 -0.75 -17.07 6.43
N TYR A 485 -1.27 -17.40 5.21
CA TYR A 485 -2.58 -16.94 4.74
C TYR A 485 -3.70 -17.97 4.96
N THR A 486 -3.36 -19.26 5.09
CA THR A 486 -4.34 -20.33 5.20
C THR A 486 -4.63 -20.75 6.65
N THR A 487 -3.74 -20.43 7.59
CA THR A 487 -3.93 -20.77 9.01
C THR A 487 -4.84 -19.76 9.70
N ARG A 488 -5.79 -20.26 10.48
CA ARG A 488 -6.64 -19.45 11.36
C ARG A 488 -5.82 -18.88 12.51
N ARG A 489 -6.02 -17.61 12.79
CA ARG A 489 -5.53 -16.92 13.98
C ARG A 489 -6.70 -16.68 14.91
N ASN A 490 -6.71 -17.33 16.06
CA ASN A 490 -7.77 -17.17 17.03
C ASN A 490 -7.51 -15.95 17.92
N THR A 491 -8.60 -15.24 18.25
CA THR A 491 -8.57 -14.23 19.30
C THR A 491 -8.58 -14.89 20.68
N THR A 492 -8.31 -14.11 21.70
CA THR A 492 -8.37 -14.58 23.10
C THR A 492 -9.77 -14.51 23.70
N ILE A 493 -10.78 -14.18 22.89
CA ILE A 493 -12.18 -14.09 23.30
C ILE A 493 -12.91 -15.39 22.94
N ASN A 494 -13.62 -15.97 23.89
CA ASN A 494 -14.41 -17.17 23.68
C ASN A 494 -15.55 -16.95 22.68
N PRO A 495 -15.84 -17.91 21.77
CA PRO A 495 -16.87 -17.80 20.76
C PRO A 495 -18.26 -17.47 21.30
N GLU A 496 -18.59 -17.88 22.52
CA GLU A 496 -19.90 -17.66 23.18
C GLU A 496 -20.22 -16.18 23.45
N HIS A 497 -19.19 -15.30 23.49
CA HIS A 497 -19.38 -13.86 23.74
C HIS A 497 -19.72 -13.06 22.46
N PHE A 498 -19.50 -13.61 21.28
CA PHE A 498 -19.74 -12.89 20.03
C PHE A 498 -21.21 -12.71 19.65
N PRO A 499 -22.13 -13.68 19.88
CA PRO A 499 -23.53 -13.54 19.46
C PRO A 499 -24.19 -12.25 19.96
N ILE A 500 -24.01 -11.89 21.24
CA ILE A 500 -24.60 -10.68 21.80
C ILE A 500 -24.06 -9.42 21.14
N ALA A 501 -22.77 -9.37 20.82
CA ALA A 501 -22.14 -8.26 20.12
C ALA A 501 -22.65 -8.15 18.66
N ILE A 502 -22.79 -9.28 17.96
CA ILE A 502 -23.30 -9.37 16.58
C ILE A 502 -24.76 -8.88 16.53
N GLU A 503 -25.61 -9.35 17.44
CA GLU A 503 -27.00 -8.87 17.56
C GLU A 503 -27.06 -7.36 17.84
N ALA A 504 -26.19 -6.85 18.69
CA ALA A 504 -26.10 -5.44 18.95
C ALA A 504 -25.64 -4.62 17.73
N MET A 505 -24.73 -5.19 16.92
CA MET A 505 -24.29 -4.59 15.64
C MET A 505 -25.41 -4.59 14.59
N LEU A 506 -26.28 -5.60 14.58
CA LEU A 506 -27.49 -5.61 13.75
C LEU A 506 -28.47 -4.50 14.20
N GLU A 507 -28.64 -4.31 15.50
CA GLU A 507 -29.50 -3.22 16.02
C GLU A 507 -29.03 -1.81 15.63
N VAL A 508 -27.75 -1.60 15.32
CA VAL A 508 -27.27 -0.32 14.78
C VAL A 508 -27.99 0.06 13.49
N PHE A 509 -28.34 -0.93 12.66
CA PHE A 509 -29.09 -0.72 11.42
C PHE A 509 -30.61 -0.72 11.63
N THR A 510 -31.15 -1.54 12.52
CA THR A 510 -32.60 -1.65 12.70
C THR A 510 -33.17 -0.51 13.55
N ASN A 511 -32.57 -0.19 14.67
CA ASN A 511 -33.04 0.80 15.66
C ASN A 511 -31.97 1.82 16.07
N GLY A 512 -30.77 1.75 15.47
CA GLY A 512 -29.60 2.48 15.88
C GLY A 512 -29.19 3.62 14.95
N THR A 513 -27.90 3.92 15.00
CA THR A 513 -27.29 5.10 14.37
C THR A 513 -27.13 5.00 12.85
N ALA A 514 -27.31 3.81 12.23
CA ALA A 514 -27.18 3.60 10.79
C ALA A 514 -28.49 3.17 10.10
N ARG A 515 -29.65 3.46 10.71
CA ARG A 515 -30.96 3.04 10.19
C ARG A 515 -31.23 3.46 8.74
N SER A 516 -30.79 4.65 8.33
CA SER A 516 -30.95 5.16 6.96
C SER A 516 -30.12 4.42 5.92
N SER A 517 -29.21 3.55 6.33
CA SER A 517 -28.29 2.80 5.46
C SER A 517 -28.67 1.32 5.29
N GLN A 518 -29.86 0.93 5.74
CA GLN A 518 -30.38 -0.44 5.56
C GLN A 518 -30.48 -0.84 4.09
N ILE A 519 -30.28 -2.14 3.83
CA ILE A 519 -30.53 -2.75 2.53
C ILE A 519 -31.68 -3.74 2.71
N LYS A 520 -32.72 -3.64 1.88
CA LYS A 520 -33.85 -4.59 1.94
C LYS A 520 -33.37 -6.00 1.65
N GLY A 521 -33.69 -6.95 2.53
CA GLY A 521 -33.34 -8.36 2.37
C GLY A 521 -31.91 -8.75 2.75
N ILE A 522 -31.09 -7.81 3.25
CA ILE A 522 -29.73 -8.10 3.72
C ILE A 522 -29.58 -7.63 5.17
N GLU A 523 -29.29 -8.55 6.07
CA GLU A 523 -28.94 -8.24 7.45
C GLU A 523 -27.47 -7.78 7.54
N ILE A 524 -27.29 -6.52 7.92
CA ILE A 524 -25.97 -5.90 8.06
C ILE A 524 -25.69 -5.70 9.54
N CYS A 525 -24.55 -6.17 10.01
CA CYS A 525 -24.02 -5.89 11.34
C CYS A 525 -22.93 -4.81 11.22
N GLY A 526 -23.05 -3.73 12.00
CA GLY A 526 -22.06 -2.67 11.89
C GLY A 526 -22.03 -1.72 13.08
N LYS A 527 -21.10 -0.73 13.00
CA LYS A 527 -20.95 0.28 14.04
C LYS A 527 -20.44 1.58 13.45
N THR A 528 -21.19 2.67 13.74
CA THR A 528 -20.74 4.03 13.44
C THR A 528 -19.65 4.47 14.40
N GLY A 529 -18.70 5.23 13.87
CA GLY A 529 -17.67 5.93 14.62
C GLY A 529 -17.54 7.37 14.19
N THR A 530 -17.10 8.18 15.11
CA THR A 530 -16.66 9.55 14.88
C THR A 530 -15.35 9.70 15.65
N SER A 531 -14.29 10.07 14.95
CA SER A 531 -13.01 10.35 15.58
C SER A 531 -12.81 11.84 15.66
N GLU A 532 -12.66 12.34 16.87
CA GLU A 532 -12.47 13.76 17.13
C GLU A 532 -11.22 14.29 16.43
N ASN A 533 -11.39 15.39 15.71
CA ASN A 533 -10.30 16.11 15.09
C ASN A 533 -9.85 17.21 16.04
N LYS A 534 -8.63 17.06 16.56
CA LYS A 534 -8.09 18.06 17.50
C LYS A 534 -7.97 19.43 16.84
N ILE A 535 -8.28 20.47 17.59
CA ILE A 535 -8.06 21.85 17.18
C ILE A 535 -6.59 22.01 16.76
N LYS A 536 -6.37 22.44 15.53
CA LYS A 536 -5.03 22.78 15.04
C LYS A 536 -4.81 24.27 15.16
N ILE A 537 -3.64 24.66 15.65
CA ILE A 537 -3.20 26.05 15.59
C ILE A 537 -2.49 26.24 14.24
N ILE A 538 -3.09 27.02 13.36
CA ILE A 538 -2.53 27.37 12.05
C ILE A 538 -2.39 28.90 12.03
N ASN A 539 -1.15 29.39 11.91
CA ASN A 539 -0.84 30.82 11.93
C ASN A 539 -1.38 31.57 13.17
N GLY A 540 -1.31 30.93 14.35
CA GLY A 540 -1.78 31.52 15.61
C GLY A 540 -3.30 31.43 15.83
N GLU A 541 -4.08 31.05 14.82
CA GLU A 541 -5.53 30.87 14.94
C GLU A 541 -5.92 29.41 15.20
N LYS A 542 -6.91 29.21 16.06
CA LYS A 542 -7.51 27.91 16.29
C LYS A 542 -8.40 27.53 15.10
N VAL A 543 -8.00 26.50 14.34
CA VAL A 543 -8.81 25.95 13.24
C VAL A 543 -9.35 24.61 13.68
N GLN A 544 -10.69 24.50 13.76
CA GLN A 544 -11.38 23.25 13.98
C GLN A 544 -11.95 22.77 12.65
N ALA A 545 -11.44 21.65 12.16
CA ALA A 545 -12.05 20.92 11.04
C ALA A 545 -13.10 19.95 11.60
N ASN A 546 -14.02 19.51 10.73
CA ASN A 546 -14.97 18.47 11.10
C ASN A 546 -14.26 17.21 11.56
N ASP A 547 -14.90 16.46 12.44
CA ASP A 547 -14.43 15.14 12.88
C ASP A 547 -14.34 14.16 11.72
N HIS A 548 -13.63 13.06 11.91
CA HIS A 548 -13.52 12.01 10.91
C HIS A 548 -14.70 11.05 10.99
N SER A 549 -15.29 10.72 9.82
CA SER A 549 -16.39 9.78 9.69
C SER A 549 -15.87 8.36 9.55
N ILE A 550 -16.27 7.46 10.45
CA ILE A 550 -15.81 6.07 10.50
C ILE A 550 -17.01 5.13 10.49
N PHE A 551 -16.86 4.00 9.84
CA PHE A 551 -17.82 2.90 9.92
C PHE A 551 -17.14 1.55 9.73
N ILE A 552 -17.62 0.56 10.49
CA ILE A 552 -17.29 -0.85 10.25
C ILE A 552 -18.57 -1.63 10.05
N ALA A 553 -18.56 -2.61 9.17
CA ALA A 553 -19.69 -3.51 8.97
C ALA A 553 -19.27 -4.84 8.35
N PHE A 554 -20.10 -5.85 8.55
CA PHE A 554 -20.04 -7.10 7.78
C PHE A 554 -21.45 -7.55 7.38
N ALA A 555 -21.55 -8.30 6.32
CA ALA A 555 -22.80 -8.82 5.79
C ALA A 555 -22.58 -10.08 4.94
N PRO A 556 -23.64 -10.95 4.80
CA PRO A 556 -24.80 -11.06 5.69
C PRO A 556 -24.42 -11.48 7.12
N LYS A 557 -25.35 -11.34 8.07
CA LYS A 557 -25.11 -11.65 9.50
C LYS A 557 -24.66 -13.09 9.72
N ASP A 558 -25.40 -14.07 9.18
CA ASP A 558 -25.19 -15.48 9.49
C ASP A 558 -24.12 -16.16 8.63
N ASP A 559 -23.92 -15.69 7.38
CA ASP A 559 -22.88 -16.18 6.47
C ASP A 559 -22.10 -15.01 5.86
N PRO A 560 -21.21 -14.39 6.65
CA PRO A 560 -20.51 -13.18 6.25
C PRO A 560 -19.66 -13.41 4.98
N LYS A 561 -19.93 -12.60 3.95
CA LYS A 561 -19.21 -12.61 2.68
C LYS A 561 -18.25 -11.43 2.55
N ILE A 562 -18.52 -10.36 3.30
CA ILE A 562 -17.73 -9.12 3.24
C ILE A 562 -17.69 -8.46 4.62
N ALA A 563 -16.50 -8.08 5.07
CA ALA A 563 -16.24 -7.21 6.21
C ALA A 563 -15.53 -5.95 5.72
N ILE A 564 -16.06 -4.79 6.08
CA ILE A 564 -15.57 -3.48 5.59
C ILE A 564 -15.23 -2.57 6.77
N ALA A 565 -14.12 -1.83 6.62
CA ALA A 565 -13.84 -0.65 7.41
C ALA A 565 -13.60 0.54 6.48
N ILE A 566 -14.24 1.65 6.80
CA ILE A 566 -14.11 2.92 6.09
C ILE A 566 -13.73 4.03 7.03
N PHE A 567 -12.86 4.88 6.56
CA PHE A 567 -12.44 6.11 7.19
C PHE A 567 -12.50 7.26 6.20
N VAL A 568 -13.29 8.30 6.50
CA VAL A 568 -13.40 9.52 5.69
C VAL A 568 -12.93 10.71 6.50
N GLU A 569 -11.80 11.28 6.10
CA GLU A 569 -11.22 12.44 6.77
C GLU A 569 -12.17 13.64 6.73
N ASN A 570 -12.40 14.26 7.88
CA ASN A 570 -13.25 15.45 8.03
C ASN A 570 -14.70 15.27 7.54
N GLY A 571 -15.19 14.04 7.54
CA GLY A 571 -16.54 13.67 7.05
C GLY A 571 -17.66 13.88 8.08
N GLY A 572 -17.34 14.29 9.30
CA GLY A 572 -18.32 14.45 10.38
C GLY A 572 -18.81 13.12 10.94
N TYR A 573 -20.11 12.99 11.16
CA TYR A 573 -20.68 11.78 11.77
C TYR A 573 -20.58 10.55 10.86
N GLY A 574 -20.24 9.39 11.45
CA GLY A 574 -20.16 8.12 10.74
C GLY A 574 -21.44 7.69 10.02
N SER A 575 -22.60 8.12 10.52
CA SER A 575 -23.91 7.85 9.92
C SER A 575 -24.20 8.64 8.64
N THR A 576 -23.53 9.76 8.40
CA THR A 576 -23.84 10.66 7.29
C THR A 576 -23.10 10.33 5.99
N ILE A 577 -21.86 9.84 6.10
CA ILE A 577 -21.00 9.55 4.94
C ILE A 577 -20.49 8.09 4.96
N ALA A 578 -19.84 7.67 6.05
CA ALA A 578 -19.19 6.37 6.09
C ALA A 578 -20.19 5.21 6.01
N ALA A 579 -21.31 5.24 6.75
CA ALA A 579 -22.32 4.18 6.72
C ALA A 579 -23.04 4.07 5.36
N PRO A 580 -23.51 5.16 4.71
CA PRO A 580 -24.06 5.10 3.37
C PRO A 580 -23.09 4.50 2.34
N ILE A 581 -21.84 4.96 2.30
CA ILE A 581 -20.83 4.42 1.38
C ILE A 581 -20.60 2.93 1.63
N THR A 582 -20.45 2.51 2.89
CA THR A 582 -20.26 1.09 3.24
C THR A 582 -21.46 0.26 2.81
N SER A 583 -22.68 0.74 3.04
CA SER A 583 -23.89 0.00 2.65
C SER A 583 -24.05 -0.12 1.14
N LEU A 584 -23.65 0.88 0.37
CA LEU A 584 -23.62 0.81 -1.09
C LEU A 584 -22.57 -0.20 -1.59
N LEU A 585 -21.40 -0.26 -0.97
CA LEU A 585 -20.37 -1.26 -1.31
C LEU A 585 -20.85 -2.69 -1.01
N ILE A 586 -21.52 -2.91 0.13
CA ILE A 586 -22.11 -4.20 0.48
C ILE A 586 -23.18 -4.58 -0.56
N GLU A 587 -24.10 -3.66 -0.91
CA GLU A 587 -25.11 -3.88 -1.93
C GLU A 587 -24.49 -4.22 -3.29
N LYS A 588 -23.48 -3.47 -3.72
CA LYS A 588 -22.75 -3.71 -4.97
C LYS A 588 -22.09 -5.09 -4.99
N TYR A 589 -21.47 -5.48 -3.88
CA TYR A 589 -20.78 -6.77 -3.80
C TYR A 589 -21.75 -7.96 -3.82
N LEU A 590 -22.85 -7.90 -3.02
CA LEU A 590 -23.79 -9.00 -2.87
C LEU A 590 -24.81 -9.08 -4.01
N ASN A 591 -25.39 -7.94 -4.40
CA ASN A 591 -26.48 -7.88 -5.39
C ASN A 591 -25.98 -7.57 -6.82
N LYS A 592 -24.70 -7.16 -6.98
CA LYS A 592 -24.10 -6.68 -8.25
C LYS A 592 -24.71 -5.39 -8.79
N THR A 593 -25.88 -5.00 -8.36
CA THR A 593 -26.62 -3.80 -8.77
C THR A 593 -26.97 -2.94 -7.57
N ILE A 594 -27.19 -1.65 -7.80
CA ILE A 594 -27.61 -0.69 -6.76
C ILE A 594 -29.08 -0.35 -6.97
N SER A 595 -29.91 -0.63 -5.98
CA SER A 595 -31.33 -0.25 -5.97
C SER A 595 -31.56 1.15 -5.38
N ARG A 596 -30.69 1.59 -4.46
CA ARG A 596 -30.83 2.84 -3.70
C ARG A 596 -30.10 4.01 -4.40
N LYS A 597 -30.54 4.33 -5.64
CA LYS A 597 -29.92 5.36 -6.49
C LYS A 597 -29.83 6.73 -5.81
N HIS A 598 -30.84 7.14 -5.06
CA HIS A 598 -30.83 8.44 -4.34
C HIS A 598 -29.68 8.57 -3.30
N ILE A 599 -29.27 7.44 -2.66
CA ILE A 599 -28.13 7.43 -1.75
C ILE A 599 -26.83 7.45 -2.57
N GLU A 600 -26.76 6.68 -3.63
CA GLU A 600 -25.62 6.63 -4.57
C GLU A 600 -25.31 8.02 -5.11
N ASP A 601 -26.31 8.70 -5.70
CA ASP A 601 -26.15 10.04 -6.27
C ASP A 601 -25.71 11.06 -5.22
N ARG A 602 -26.32 10.99 -4.03
CA ARG A 602 -25.90 11.83 -2.90
C ARG A 602 -24.43 11.61 -2.54
N MET A 603 -23.96 10.37 -2.47
CA MET A 603 -22.57 10.08 -2.08
C MET A 603 -21.57 10.43 -3.19
N ILE A 604 -21.91 10.25 -4.44
CA ILE A 604 -21.06 10.63 -5.60
C ILE A 604 -20.91 12.16 -5.65
N ASN A 605 -22.01 12.91 -5.52
CA ASN A 605 -22.02 14.37 -5.64
C ASN A 605 -21.51 15.11 -4.38
N LEU A 606 -21.41 14.41 -3.24
CA LEU A 606 -20.90 15.01 -2.02
C LEU A 606 -19.39 15.24 -2.10
N SER A 607 -18.95 16.48 -2.01
CA SER A 607 -17.54 16.86 -1.94
C SER A 607 -17.21 17.51 -0.60
N LEU A 608 -16.10 17.08 0.00
CA LEU A 608 -15.50 17.65 1.21
C LEU A 608 -14.36 18.61 0.90
N GLN A 609 -14.18 19.01 -0.37
CA GLN A 609 -13.07 19.85 -0.80
C GLN A 609 -13.02 21.18 -0.01
N LYS A 610 -14.18 21.79 0.25
CA LYS A 610 -14.26 23.03 1.05
C LYS A 610 -13.73 22.83 2.48
N GLU A 611 -13.97 21.68 3.12
CA GLU A 611 -13.42 21.37 4.44
C GLU A 611 -11.90 21.22 4.41
N TYR A 612 -11.37 20.61 3.35
CA TYR A 612 -9.92 20.45 3.19
C TYR A 612 -9.22 21.79 2.90
N GLU A 613 -9.87 22.69 2.16
CA GLU A 613 -9.35 24.03 1.85
C GLU A 613 -9.24 24.91 3.10
N LYS A 614 -10.12 24.77 4.10
CA LYS A 614 -9.98 25.46 5.38
C LYS A 614 -8.63 25.22 6.05
N LEU A 615 -8.08 24.01 5.86
CA LEU A 615 -6.80 23.61 6.44
C LEU A 615 -5.59 24.06 5.58
N ILE A 616 -5.81 24.48 4.34
CA ILE A 616 -4.76 24.83 3.36
C ILE A 616 -4.61 26.34 3.23
N LYS A 617 -5.69 27.08 3.04
CA LYS A 617 -5.69 28.54 2.79
C LYS A 617 -4.92 29.37 3.81
N LYS A 618 -4.72 28.81 5.01
CA LYS A 618 -3.93 29.44 6.07
C LYS A 618 -2.43 29.08 6.03
N LYS A 619 -2.00 28.16 5.15
CA LYS A 619 -0.56 27.85 4.96
C LYS A 619 0.11 28.73 3.91
N ASP A 620 -0.61 29.13 2.87
CA ASP A 620 -0.06 29.87 1.73
C ASP A 620 0.15 31.38 1.98
N THR A 621 -0.57 31.95 2.98
CA THR A 621 -0.38 33.35 3.38
C THR A 621 0.98 33.63 4.04
N LEU A 622 1.71 32.58 4.48
CA LEU A 622 3.06 32.73 5.02
C LEU A 622 4.17 32.65 3.96
N ALA A 623 3.93 31.95 2.84
CA ALA A 623 4.92 31.83 1.78
C ALA A 623 5.03 33.09 0.91
N SER A 624 4.01 33.97 0.94
CA SER A 624 3.98 35.23 0.18
C SER A 624 4.42 36.47 0.98
N GLY A 625 4.71 36.32 2.27
CA GLY A 625 5.07 37.42 3.18
C GLY A 625 6.58 37.61 3.46
N THR A 626 7.44 36.75 2.89
CA THR A 626 8.90 36.94 2.97
C THR A 626 9.44 37.17 1.56
N LYS A 627 9.42 38.42 1.14
CA LYS A 627 10.32 38.98 0.13
C LYS A 627 11.31 39.89 0.83
#